data_e601c71cde14159703b578cc9ebc748c
#
_entry.id   e601c71cde14159703b578cc9ebc748c
#
_cell.length_a   1.000
_cell.length_b   1.000
_cell.length_c   1.000
_cell.angle_alpha   90.00
_cell.angle_beta   90.00
_cell.angle_gamma   90.00
#
_symmetry.space_group_name_H-M   'P 1'
#
loop_
_entity.id
_entity.type
_entity.pdbx_description
1 polymer ?
#
loop_
_entity_poly.entity_id
_entity_poly.type
_entity_poly.pdbx_seq_one_letter_code
_entity_poly.pdbx_strand_id
1 'polypeptide(L)'
;MRKQKRWNLVAIASVMMAVILALLAIARIDVTQVHTRDALRLTSAARALITDPQQLPPSGWSTLRGDLLSDAEARADLQDLMAVPHHVQVGVYANTTSELDLSVPSYAASGYVWLRWDQPLQKLLEASRATIDERFGLVNTLITDAPPELQPVGKDPERLEDGSYYQLFKYRGRYYLDRASFRHYPFMSVSLPLALEVDDVDGGLTYDQLRLEPDIRNSGMGLYARIIGWLNQGWSIAEYRHHYASNFGLGGAESEYSLILFEISFGTSSWAAFWRLLLPLSVLMAMVLLVFKVRPDEQDARASIPVTVLLTLVFLQQTYRDNLPDLPFLTFLDQVYVVAYVVTLVAFVLVLWIGRRYADMEALPDGESRDKMRTKLEDLDNSWPLVVVAFGGAAISIAWMLIPAGT
;
A
#
# COMPACT_ATOMS: atom_id res chain seq x y z
N MET A 1 -30.16 -13.25 39.59
CA MET A 1 -28.86 -12.57 39.81
C MET A 1 -27.61 -13.37 39.43
N ARG A 2 -27.39 -14.64 39.86
CA ARG A 2 -26.13 -15.39 39.51
C ARG A 2 -25.97 -15.74 38.02
N LYS A 3 -27.03 -16.07 37.27
CA LYS A 3 -27.00 -16.40 35.85
C LYS A 3 -26.66 -15.14 35.01
N GLN A 4 -27.23 -13.99 35.31
CA GLN A 4 -27.01 -12.73 34.59
C GLN A 4 -25.57 -12.22 34.77
N LYS A 5 -24.99 -12.32 35.98
CA LYS A 5 -23.60 -12.02 36.24
C LYS A 5 -22.62 -12.89 35.40
N ARG A 6 -22.97 -14.16 35.15
CA ARG A 6 -22.19 -15.07 34.29
C ARG A 6 -22.28 -14.68 32.81
N TRP A 7 -23.45 -14.30 32.31
CA TRP A 7 -23.63 -13.83 30.93
C TRP A 7 -22.89 -12.54 30.66
N ASN A 8 -22.92 -11.57 31.56
CA ASN A 8 -22.17 -10.34 31.44
C ASN A 8 -20.65 -10.58 31.45
N LEU A 9 -20.16 -11.51 32.29
CA LEU A 9 -18.73 -11.90 32.30
C LEU A 9 -18.31 -12.59 30.99
N VAL A 10 -19.11 -13.48 30.44
CA VAL A 10 -18.84 -14.16 29.17
C VAL A 10 -18.85 -13.14 28.02
N ALA A 11 -19.81 -12.23 28.00
CA ALA A 11 -19.87 -11.20 26.96
C ALA A 11 -18.70 -10.21 27.04
N ILE A 12 -18.30 -9.77 28.24
CA ILE A 12 -17.10 -8.94 28.42
C ILE A 12 -15.83 -9.70 27.99
N ALA A 13 -15.71 -10.98 28.35
CA ALA A 13 -14.57 -11.81 27.93
C ALA A 13 -14.55 -12.01 26.41
N SER A 14 -15.70 -12.19 25.76
CA SER A 14 -15.80 -12.30 24.30
C SER A 14 -15.42 -11.01 23.60
N VAL A 15 -15.83 -9.86 24.12
CA VAL A 15 -15.44 -8.53 23.59
C VAL A 15 -13.94 -8.31 23.78
N MET A 16 -13.38 -8.59 24.96
CA MET A 16 -11.95 -8.51 25.20
C MET A 16 -11.15 -9.44 24.27
N MET A 17 -11.63 -10.67 24.08
CA MET A 17 -11.00 -11.61 23.15
C MET A 17 -11.05 -11.10 21.71
N ALA A 18 -12.18 -10.56 21.25
CA ALA A 18 -12.29 -9.97 19.92
C ALA A 18 -11.36 -8.76 19.73
N VAL A 19 -11.25 -7.90 20.73
CA VAL A 19 -10.30 -6.77 20.73
C VAL A 19 -8.86 -7.26 20.72
N ILE A 20 -8.52 -8.25 21.53
CA ILE A 20 -7.16 -8.85 21.56
C ILE A 20 -6.85 -9.52 20.23
N LEU A 21 -7.77 -10.26 19.63
CA LEU A 21 -7.57 -10.87 18.31
C LEU A 21 -7.43 -9.81 17.21
N ALA A 22 -8.20 -8.73 17.27
CA ALA A 22 -8.06 -7.61 16.35
C ALA A 22 -6.69 -6.90 16.51
N LEU A 23 -6.24 -6.68 17.74
CA LEU A 23 -4.92 -6.11 18.03
C LEU A 23 -3.78 -7.04 17.59
N LEU A 24 -3.93 -8.35 17.79
CA LEU A 24 -2.96 -9.34 17.31
C LEU A 24 -2.95 -9.46 15.78
N ALA A 25 -4.12 -9.35 15.13
CA ALA A 25 -4.20 -9.28 13.68
C ALA A 25 -3.49 -8.01 13.16
N ILE A 26 -3.74 -6.86 13.78
CA ILE A 26 -3.05 -5.59 13.47
C ILE A 26 -1.55 -5.69 13.71
N ALA A 27 -1.11 -6.33 14.79
CA ALA A 27 0.32 -6.52 15.09
C ALA A 27 1.03 -7.50 14.13
N ARG A 28 0.28 -8.39 13.48
CA ARG A 28 0.79 -9.33 12.45
C ARG A 28 0.69 -8.80 11.03
N ILE A 29 0.22 -7.56 10.85
CA ILE A 29 0.25 -6.93 9.53
C ILE A 29 1.71 -6.74 9.16
N ASP A 30 2.18 -7.61 8.31
CA ASP A 30 3.44 -7.41 7.64
C ASP A 30 3.22 -6.35 6.55
N VAL A 31 3.40 -5.09 6.92
CA VAL A 31 3.26 -3.93 6.02
C VAL A 31 4.37 -3.93 4.97
N THR A 32 5.26 -4.91 5.02
CA THR A 32 6.44 -5.04 4.19
C THR A 32 6.24 -5.81 2.90
N GLN A 33 5.00 -6.01 2.44
CA GLN A 33 4.79 -6.62 1.13
C GLN A 33 5.26 -5.67 0.04
N VAL A 34 6.51 -5.86 -0.36
CA VAL A 34 7.01 -5.34 -1.62
C VAL A 34 6.28 -6.10 -2.72
N HIS A 35 5.44 -5.41 -3.45
CA HIS A 35 4.67 -6.02 -4.52
C HIS A 35 5.61 -6.30 -5.70
N THR A 36 5.85 -7.57 -5.99
CA THR A 36 6.39 -7.97 -7.28
C THR A 36 5.38 -7.68 -8.38
N ARG A 37 5.84 -7.18 -9.50
CA ARG A 37 4.96 -6.92 -10.64
C ARG A 37 4.61 -8.22 -11.32
N ASP A 38 3.35 -8.62 -11.26
CA ASP A 38 2.85 -9.84 -11.92
C ASP A 38 2.99 -9.78 -13.45
N ALA A 39 3.07 -8.57 -14.02
CA ALA A 39 3.16 -8.35 -15.46
C ALA A 39 4.59 -8.44 -16.02
N LEU A 40 5.62 -8.44 -15.18
CA LEU A 40 7.02 -8.44 -15.60
C LEU A 40 7.72 -9.70 -15.08
N ARG A 41 8.34 -10.45 -15.99
CA ARG A 41 9.13 -11.62 -15.60
C ARG A 41 10.45 -11.16 -15.00
N LEU A 42 10.75 -11.66 -13.82
CA LEU A 42 12.04 -11.46 -13.17
C LEU A 42 13.11 -12.30 -13.86
N THR A 43 14.21 -11.68 -14.20
CA THR A 43 15.40 -12.37 -14.73
C THR A 43 16.25 -12.95 -13.60
N SER A 44 17.27 -13.71 -13.94
CA SER A 44 18.24 -14.23 -12.98
C SER A 44 18.98 -13.13 -12.22
N ALA A 45 19.23 -11.98 -12.86
CA ALA A 45 19.82 -10.82 -12.24
C ALA A 45 18.94 -10.25 -11.12
N ALA A 46 17.62 -10.34 -11.25
CA ALA A 46 16.68 -9.91 -10.24
C ALA A 46 16.77 -10.72 -8.92
N ARG A 47 17.34 -11.90 -8.93
CA ARG A 47 17.60 -12.67 -7.71
C ARG A 47 18.56 -12.01 -6.75
N ALA A 48 19.42 -11.19 -7.28
CA ALA A 48 20.38 -10.42 -6.50
C ALA A 48 19.80 -9.07 -6.06
N LEU A 49 18.49 -8.97 -5.88
CA LEU A 49 17.79 -7.75 -5.45
C LEU A 49 18.33 -7.13 -4.18
N ILE A 50 19.05 -7.92 -3.40
CA ILE A 50 19.43 -7.57 -2.06
C ILE A 50 20.91 -7.24 -2.06
N THR A 51 21.20 -5.99 -1.88
CA THR A 51 22.53 -5.46 -2.06
C THR A 51 23.37 -5.49 -0.81
N ASP A 52 22.82 -5.10 0.30
CA ASP A 52 23.53 -5.07 1.56
C ASP A 52 22.64 -5.69 2.65
N PRO A 53 23.12 -6.76 3.32
CA PRO A 53 22.38 -7.39 4.42
C PRO A 53 22.03 -6.43 5.56
N GLN A 54 22.80 -5.36 5.74
CA GLN A 54 22.54 -4.35 6.78
C GLN A 54 21.46 -3.35 6.39
N GLN A 55 21.17 -3.21 5.11
CA GLN A 55 20.13 -2.32 4.56
C GLN A 55 18.81 -3.06 4.30
N LEU A 56 18.80 -4.36 4.49
CA LEU A 56 17.61 -5.18 4.31
C LEU A 56 16.54 -4.83 5.33
N PRO A 57 15.32 -4.58 4.89
CA PRO A 57 14.20 -4.52 5.81
C PRO A 57 14.01 -5.88 6.47
N PRO A 58 13.69 -5.92 7.77
CA PRO A 58 13.72 -7.15 8.55
C PRO A 58 12.74 -8.24 8.10
N SER A 59 11.77 -7.99 7.25
CA SER A 59 10.72 -8.96 6.95
C SER A 59 10.23 -9.01 5.50
N GLY A 60 10.24 -7.95 4.72
CA GLY A 60 9.61 -7.92 3.38
C GLY A 60 10.38 -8.62 2.26
N TRP A 61 11.68 -8.68 2.39
CA TRP A 61 12.55 -9.21 1.34
C TRP A 61 12.65 -10.73 1.33
N SER A 62 12.30 -11.40 2.43
CA SER A 62 12.19 -12.85 2.45
C SER A 62 11.05 -13.36 1.56
N THR A 63 9.98 -12.59 1.42
CA THR A 63 8.84 -12.91 0.55
C THR A 63 9.21 -12.79 -0.93
N LEU A 64 9.97 -11.76 -1.29
CA LEU A 64 10.52 -11.62 -2.65
C LEU A 64 11.44 -12.77 -3.05
N ARG A 65 12.18 -13.35 -2.10
CA ARG A 65 13.01 -14.53 -2.37
C ARG A 65 12.21 -15.79 -2.68
N GLY A 66 11.01 -15.93 -2.09
CA GLY A 66 10.12 -17.06 -2.35
C GLY A 66 9.52 -17.07 -3.75
N ASP A 67 9.32 -15.86 -4.31
CA ASP A 67 8.72 -15.67 -5.64
C ASP A 67 9.75 -15.62 -6.77
N LEU A 68 11.03 -15.75 -6.45
CA LEU A 68 12.10 -15.78 -7.43
C LEU A 68 12.12 -17.11 -8.20
N LEU A 69 12.56 -17.03 -9.44
CA LEU A 69 12.73 -18.18 -10.33
C LEU A 69 13.40 -19.38 -9.65
N SER A 70 12.98 -20.58 -9.97
CA SER A 70 13.67 -21.79 -9.54
C SER A 70 15.14 -21.79 -9.99
N ASP A 71 16.00 -22.60 -9.36
CA ASP A 71 17.42 -22.67 -9.72
C ASP A 71 17.67 -23.09 -11.17
N ALA A 72 16.75 -23.87 -11.75
CA ALA A 72 16.79 -24.26 -13.16
C ALA A 72 16.47 -23.09 -14.09
N GLU A 73 15.42 -22.32 -13.79
CA GLU A 73 15.04 -21.13 -14.56
C GLU A 73 16.11 -20.05 -14.49
N ALA A 74 16.75 -19.87 -13.32
CA ALA A 74 17.85 -18.92 -13.18
C ALA A 74 19.10 -19.28 -13.98
N ARG A 75 19.39 -20.59 -14.09
CA ARG A 75 20.52 -21.04 -14.92
C ARG A 75 20.21 -20.85 -16.40
N ALA A 76 18.98 -21.10 -16.81
CA ALA A 76 18.53 -20.85 -18.18
C ALA A 76 18.61 -19.34 -18.51
N ASP A 77 18.09 -18.50 -17.64
CA ASP A 77 18.16 -17.04 -17.79
C ASP A 77 19.60 -16.51 -17.84
N LEU A 78 20.50 -17.09 -17.03
CA LEU A 78 21.91 -16.71 -17.07
C LEU A 78 22.59 -17.13 -18.40
N GLN A 79 22.23 -18.29 -18.94
CA GLN A 79 22.72 -18.72 -20.25
C GLN A 79 22.20 -17.82 -21.36
N ASP A 80 20.93 -17.46 -21.32
CA ASP A 80 20.32 -16.53 -22.26
C ASP A 80 20.97 -15.15 -22.15
N LEU A 81 21.23 -14.66 -20.94
CA LEU A 81 21.95 -13.41 -20.70
C LEU A 81 23.33 -13.42 -21.36
N MET A 82 24.10 -14.49 -21.18
CA MET A 82 25.45 -14.63 -21.75
C MET A 82 25.47 -14.69 -23.28
N ALA A 83 24.34 -15.03 -23.92
CA ALA A 83 24.20 -15.09 -25.37
C ALA A 83 23.90 -13.72 -26.02
N VAL A 84 23.48 -12.74 -25.23
CA VAL A 84 23.12 -11.41 -25.75
C VAL A 84 24.37 -10.60 -26.11
N PRO A 85 24.39 -9.93 -27.28
CA PRO A 85 25.60 -9.25 -27.77
C PRO A 85 26.01 -8.01 -26.98
N HIS A 86 25.06 -7.32 -26.33
CA HIS A 86 25.34 -6.08 -25.61
C HIS A 86 24.81 -6.11 -24.17
N HIS A 87 25.65 -5.67 -23.24
CA HIS A 87 25.33 -5.54 -21.82
C HIS A 87 25.62 -4.14 -21.33
N VAL A 88 24.68 -3.58 -20.56
CA VAL A 88 24.84 -2.29 -19.90
C VAL A 88 24.60 -2.46 -18.41
N GLN A 89 25.62 -2.26 -17.62
CA GLN A 89 25.46 -2.22 -16.17
C GLN A 89 24.86 -0.89 -15.76
N VAL A 90 23.78 -0.95 -14.97
CA VAL A 90 23.02 0.22 -14.53
C VAL A 90 23.01 0.28 -13.02
N GLY A 91 23.44 1.41 -12.48
CA GLY A 91 23.28 1.66 -11.05
C GLY A 91 22.48 2.94 -10.80
N VAL A 92 21.81 2.98 -9.68
CA VAL A 92 20.94 4.07 -9.27
C VAL A 92 21.24 4.49 -7.84
N TYR A 93 21.39 5.78 -7.63
CA TYR A 93 21.49 6.36 -6.29
C TYR A 93 20.44 7.44 -6.09
N ALA A 94 19.42 7.14 -5.29
CA ALA A 94 18.39 8.11 -4.94
C ALA A 94 18.92 9.07 -3.87
N ASN A 95 19.11 10.34 -4.22
CA ASN A 95 19.63 11.33 -3.29
C ASN A 95 18.53 11.93 -2.41
N THR A 96 17.39 12.31 -3.03
CA THR A 96 16.23 12.87 -2.33
C THR A 96 14.95 12.27 -2.83
N THR A 97 13.98 12.12 -1.92
CA THR A 97 12.59 11.84 -2.24
C THR A 97 11.68 12.80 -1.47
N SER A 98 10.64 13.28 -2.09
CA SER A 98 9.70 14.25 -1.49
C SER A 98 8.34 14.20 -2.18
N GLU A 99 7.39 14.98 -1.66
CA GLU A 99 6.10 15.24 -2.30
C GLU A 99 5.35 13.97 -2.71
N LEU A 100 5.30 12.97 -1.81
CA LEU A 100 4.43 11.82 -2.03
C LEU A 100 2.98 12.27 -2.00
N ASP A 101 2.33 12.19 -3.15
CA ASP A 101 0.91 12.48 -3.31
C ASP A 101 0.18 11.17 -3.60
N LEU A 102 -0.75 10.80 -2.73
CA LEU A 102 -1.55 9.60 -2.91
C LEU A 102 -2.84 9.86 -3.69
N SER A 103 -3.29 11.12 -3.74
CA SER A 103 -4.49 11.50 -4.49
C SER A 103 -4.23 11.52 -6.00
N VAL A 104 -3.04 12.01 -6.39
CA VAL A 104 -2.48 11.83 -7.73
C VAL A 104 -1.24 10.95 -7.56
N PRO A 105 -1.36 9.63 -7.73
CA PRO A 105 -0.29 8.69 -7.35
C PRO A 105 1.06 9.06 -7.94
N SER A 106 1.82 9.91 -7.24
CA SER A 106 3.09 10.46 -7.71
C SER A 106 4.02 10.84 -6.56
N TYR A 107 5.28 10.99 -6.89
CA TYR A 107 6.32 11.48 -5.98
C TYR A 107 7.39 12.23 -6.74
N ALA A 108 8.10 13.14 -6.07
CA ALA A 108 9.27 13.80 -6.61
C ALA A 108 10.54 13.11 -6.12
N ALA A 109 11.49 12.92 -7.02
CA ALA A 109 12.81 12.40 -6.66
C ALA A 109 13.92 13.05 -7.48
N SER A 110 15.13 13.01 -6.90
CA SER A 110 16.36 13.37 -7.60
C SER A 110 17.50 12.46 -7.16
N GLY A 111 18.44 12.26 -8.05
CA GLY A 111 19.60 11.41 -7.78
C GLY A 111 20.52 11.27 -8.97
N TYR A 112 21.17 10.14 -8.99
CA TYR A 112 22.13 9.78 -10.00
C TYR A 112 21.81 8.41 -10.58
N VAL A 113 22.02 8.28 -11.90
CA VAL A 113 22.05 7.01 -12.62
C VAL A 113 23.39 6.93 -13.31
N TRP A 114 24.04 5.80 -13.29
CA TRP A 114 25.23 5.57 -14.08
C TRP A 114 25.05 4.37 -14.97
N LEU A 115 25.63 4.49 -16.15
CA LEU A 115 25.67 3.43 -17.16
C LEU A 115 27.12 3.05 -17.40
N ARG A 116 27.37 1.75 -17.52
CA ARG A 116 28.65 1.19 -17.89
C ARG A 116 28.45 0.14 -18.95
N TRP A 117 29.17 0.26 -20.08
CA TRP A 117 29.00 -0.60 -21.24
C TRP A 117 30.33 -0.95 -21.89
N ASP A 118 30.27 -1.91 -22.81
CA ASP A 118 31.44 -2.43 -23.52
C ASP A 118 31.82 -1.62 -24.75
N GLN A 119 33.00 -1.92 -25.29
CA GLN A 119 33.51 -1.26 -26.51
C GLN A 119 32.69 -1.60 -27.78
N PRO A 120 32.11 -2.81 -27.98
CA PRO A 120 31.22 -3.10 -29.11
C PRO A 120 30.02 -2.15 -29.16
N LEU A 121 29.34 -1.93 -28.02
CA LEU A 121 28.21 -1.00 -27.96
C LEU A 121 28.64 0.45 -28.23
N GLN A 122 29.80 0.87 -27.72
CA GLN A 122 30.34 2.19 -28.01
C GLN A 122 30.53 2.42 -29.49
N LYS A 123 31.10 1.46 -30.22
CA LYS A 123 31.25 1.55 -31.67
C LYS A 123 29.92 1.65 -32.42
N LEU A 124 28.90 0.96 -31.92
CA LEU A 124 27.56 1.02 -32.51
C LEU A 124 26.95 2.42 -32.29
N LEU A 125 27.13 3.02 -31.10
CA LEU A 125 26.69 4.39 -30.81
C LEU A 125 27.42 5.41 -31.70
N GLU A 126 28.73 5.29 -31.85
CA GLU A 126 29.52 6.17 -32.71
C GLU A 126 29.10 6.04 -34.18
N ALA A 127 28.84 4.85 -34.66
CA ALA A 127 28.37 4.58 -36.02
C ALA A 127 26.98 5.19 -36.29
N SER A 128 26.09 5.14 -35.31
CA SER A 128 24.76 5.75 -35.39
C SER A 128 24.73 7.24 -35.06
N ARG A 129 25.85 7.81 -34.62
CA ARG A 129 25.98 9.18 -34.11
C ARG A 129 25.04 9.50 -32.95
N ALA A 130 24.73 8.49 -32.16
CA ALA A 130 23.87 8.57 -30.99
C ALA A 130 24.73 8.60 -29.72
N THR A 131 24.21 9.26 -28.70
CA THR A 131 24.73 9.17 -27.33
C THR A 131 24.01 8.07 -26.55
N ILE A 132 24.63 7.62 -25.47
CA ILE A 132 24.02 6.51 -24.70
C ILE A 132 22.69 6.92 -24.05
N ASP A 133 22.54 8.17 -23.63
CA ASP A 133 21.33 8.71 -23.03
C ASP A 133 20.15 8.82 -24.00
N GLU A 134 20.42 8.93 -25.30
CA GLU A 134 19.37 8.89 -26.34
C GLU A 134 18.76 7.49 -26.53
N ARG A 135 19.38 6.47 -25.93
CA ARG A 135 18.94 5.06 -26.02
C ARG A 135 18.25 4.57 -24.75
N PHE A 136 18.08 5.44 -23.77
CA PHE A 136 17.45 5.10 -22.49
C PHE A 136 16.48 6.18 -22.05
N GLY A 137 15.32 5.76 -21.56
CA GLY A 137 14.28 6.64 -21.06
C GLY A 137 13.79 6.24 -19.67
N LEU A 138 13.29 7.22 -18.92
CA LEU A 138 12.59 6.99 -17.67
C LEU A 138 11.10 6.85 -17.96
N VAL A 139 10.60 5.61 -18.00
CA VAL A 139 9.25 5.29 -18.51
C VAL A 139 8.10 5.59 -17.54
N ASN A 140 8.38 5.80 -16.25
CA ASN A 140 7.37 6.14 -15.26
C ASN A 140 7.34 7.62 -14.90
N THR A 141 7.77 8.50 -15.81
CA THR A 141 7.74 9.93 -15.60
C THR A 141 6.32 10.49 -15.72
N LEU A 142 5.99 11.45 -14.87
CA LEU A 142 4.77 12.24 -15.03
C LEU A 142 5.06 13.37 -16.02
N ILE A 143 4.22 13.46 -17.05
CA ILE A 143 4.29 14.58 -17.98
C ILE A 143 3.86 15.84 -17.23
N THR A 144 4.82 16.70 -16.94
CA THR A 144 4.64 18.02 -16.35
C THR A 144 5.24 19.06 -17.31
N ASP A 145 5.15 20.33 -16.96
CA ASP A 145 5.73 21.43 -17.78
C ASP A 145 7.25 21.32 -17.99
N ALA A 146 7.92 20.52 -17.17
CA ALA A 146 9.33 20.18 -17.29
C ALA A 146 9.50 18.67 -17.07
N PRO A 147 9.54 17.85 -18.13
CA PRO A 147 9.75 16.41 -17.99
C PRO A 147 11.11 16.13 -17.34
N PRO A 148 11.21 15.08 -16.53
CA PRO A 148 12.48 14.66 -15.98
C PRO A 148 13.38 14.13 -17.10
N GLU A 149 14.53 14.71 -17.24
CA GLU A 149 15.55 14.28 -18.20
C GLU A 149 16.75 13.68 -17.46
N LEU A 150 17.36 12.69 -18.08
CA LEU A 150 18.68 12.23 -17.70
C LEU A 150 19.70 13.24 -18.20
N GLN A 151 20.32 13.98 -17.28
CA GLN A 151 21.30 14.99 -17.61
C GLN A 151 22.70 14.42 -17.42
N PRO A 152 23.52 14.31 -18.47
CA PRO A 152 24.89 13.79 -18.33
C PRO A 152 25.75 14.71 -17.45
N VAL A 153 26.53 14.09 -16.57
CA VAL A 153 27.53 14.74 -15.76
C VAL A 153 28.86 14.63 -16.52
N GLY A 154 29.23 15.67 -17.23
CA GLY A 154 30.36 15.63 -18.18
C GLY A 154 29.87 15.59 -19.63
N LYS A 155 30.78 15.84 -20.58
CA LYS A 155 30.44 15.91 -22.00
C LYS A 155 30.54 14.57 -22.71
N ASP A 156 31.53 13.76 -22.34
CA ASP A 156 31.86 12.52 -23.03
C ASP A 156 31.93 11.36 -22.03
N PRO A 157 31.65 10.13 -22.47
CA PRO A 157 31.82 8.95 -21.63
C PRO A 157 33.28 8.75 -21.23
N GLU A 158 33.55 8.39 -20.01
CA GLU A 158 34.88 8.05 -19.49
C GLU A 158 35.21 6.61 -19.84
N ARG A 159 36.42 6.41 -20.42
CA ARG A 159 36.94 5.08 -20.67
C ARG A 159 37.68 4.59 -19.43
N LEU A 160 37.21 3.48 -18.85
CA LEU A 160 37.79 2.87 -17.68
C LEU A 160 39.05 2.02 -18.02
N GLU A 161 39.81 1.64 -16.99
CA GLU A 161 41.04 0.85 -17.14
C GLU A 161 40.79 -0.56 -17.76
N ASP A 162 39.62 -1.14 -17.54
CA ASP A 162 39.22 -2.43 -18.11
C ASP A 162 38.73 -2.32 -19.57
N GLY A 163 38.73 -1.11 -20.13
CA GLY A 163 38.32 -0.84 -21.50
C GLY A 163 36.82 -0.61 -21.68
N SER A 164 36.02 -0.72 -20.63
CA SER A 164 34.60 -0.33 -20.64
C SER A 164 34.42 1.19 -20.62
N TYR A 165 33.25 1.65 -21.00
CA TYR A 165 32.86 3.04 -20.98
C TYR A 165 31.89 3.28 -19.82
N TYR A 166 31.97 4.45 -19.22
CA TYR A 166 31.16 4.87 -18.09
C TYR A 166 30.63 6.28 -18.28
N GLN A 167 29.39 6.51 -17.92
CA GLN A 167 28.82 7.84 -17.83
C GLN A 167 27.85 7.96 -16.69
N LEU A 168 27.93 9.07 -15.96
CA LEU A 168 27.06 9.45 -14.86
C LEU A 168 26.01 10.44 -15.35
N PHE A 169 24.77 10.23 -14.93
CA PHE A 169 23.65 11.10 -15.21
C PHE A 169 23.02 11.59 -13.91
N LYS A 170 22.50 12.80 -13.93
CA LYS A 170 21.58 13.29 -12.93
C LYS A 170 20.14 13.08 -13.42
N TYR A 171 19.28 12.63 -12.53
CA TYR A 171 17.86 12.67 -12.77
C TYR A 171 17.17 13.56 -11.74
N ARG A 172 16.13 14.24 -12.14
CA ARG A 172 15.27 15.03 -11.29
C ARG A 172 13.91 15.16 -11.94
N GLY A 173 12.88 14.76 -11.21
CA GLY A 173 11.53 14.84 -11.77
C GLY A 173 10.46 14.36 -10.83
N ARG A 174 9.26 14.28 -11.39
CA ARG A 174 8.09 13.72 -10.78
C ARG A 174 7.75 12.40 -11.47
N TYR A 175 7.54 11.35 -10.68
CA TYR A 175 7.39 9.99 -11.16
C TYR A 175 6.04 9.44 -10.76
N TYR A 176 5.50 8.60 -11.61
CA TYR A 176 4.24 7.92 -11.34
C TYR A 176 4.45 6.80 -10.33
N LEU A 177 3.50 6.72 -9.39
CA LEU A 177 3.44 5.67 -8.38
C LEU A 177 2.41 4.63 -8.85
N ASP A 178 2.84 3.52 -9.40
CA ASP A 178 1.92 2.54 -9.94
C ASP A 178 1.33 1.60 -8.89
N ARG A 179 1.98 1.47 -7.73
CA ARG A 179 1.55 0.54 -6.68
C ARG A 179 1.58 1.17 -5.29
N ALA A 180 0.38 1.36 -4.76
CA ALA A 180 0.16 1.57 -3.35
C ALA A 180 -0.89 0.56 -2.89
N SER A 181 -0.66 -0.08 -1.75
CA SER A 181 -1.59 -1.06 -1.17
C SER A 181 -2.80 -0.37 -0.54
N PHE A 182 -3.58 0.37 -1.34
CA PHE A 182 -4.74 1.14 -0.87
C PHE A 182 -5.82 0.27 -0.21
N ARG A 183 -5.92 -1.01 -0.56
CA ARG A 183 -6.91 -1.92 0.05
C ARG A 183 -6.74 -2.05 1.56
N HIS A 184 -5.49 -1.98 2.03
CA HIS A 184 -5.15 -2.09 3.45
C HIS A 184 -5.15 -0.74 4.18
N TYR A 185 -5.49 0.36 3.50
CA TYR A 185 -5.49 1.68 4.15
C TYR A 185 -6.26 1.66 5.48
N PRO A 186 -5.72 2.17 6.60
CA PRO A 186 -4.51 3.00 6.72
C PRO A 186 -3.19 2.23 6.93
N PHE A 187 -3.19 0.93 6.91
CA PHE A 187 -2.04 0.05 7.11
C PHE A 187 -1.45 -0.33 5.76
N MET A 188 -0.78 0.60 5.10
CA MET A 188 -0.34 0.43 3.72
C MET A 188 1.17 0.57 3.56
N SER A 189 1.69 -0.02 2.51
CA SER A 189 3.02 0.23 1.99
C SER A 189 2.93 0.88 0.60
N VAL A 190 3.94 1.63 0.24
CA VAL A 190 4.13 2.20 -1.08
C VAL A 190 5.55 1.92 -1.54
N SER A 191 5.73 1.62 -2.81
CA SER A 191 7.04 1.58 -3.46
C SER A 191 7.16 2.77 -4.40
N LEU A 192 8.29 3.44 -4.35
CA LEU A 192 8.65 4.55 -5.22
C LEU A 192 9.53 4.02 -6.35
N PRO A 193 8.96 3.66 -7.50
CA PRO A 193 9.70 3.08 -8.61
C PRO A 193 10.39 4.15 -9.43
N LEU A 194 11.63 3.91 -9.82
CA LEU A 194 12.33 4.59 -10.90
C LEU A 194 12.62 3.54 -11.97
N ALA A 195 11.95 3.64 -13.11
CA ALA A 195 12.01 2.65 -14.18
C ALA A 195 12.81 3.20 -15.35
N LEU A 196 14.02 2.69 -15.56
CA LEU A 196 14.89 2.98 -16.69
C LEU A 196 14.78 1.87 -17.72
N GLU A 197 14.39 2.20 -18.92
CA GLU A 197 14.20 1.26 -20.02
C GLU A 197 15.06 1.62 -21.22
N VAL A 198 15.35 0.62 -22.03
CA VAL A 198 15.95 0.85 -23.36
C VAL A 198 14.89 1.48 -24.24
N ASP A 199 15.14 2.70 -24.70
CA ASP A 199 14.28 3.47 -25.58
C ASP A 199 14.91 3.50 -27.00
N ASP A 200 14.68 2.48 -27.77
CA ASP A 200 15.21 2.37 -29.15
C ASP A 200 14.07 2.12 -30.14
N VAL A 201 13.30 3.16 -30.38
CA VAL A 201 12.15 3.13 -31.30
C VAL A 201 12.60 2.91 -32.75
N ASP A 202 13.84 3.30 -33.11
CA ASP A 202 14.36 3.22 -34.47
C ASP A 202 14.93 1.82 -34.85
N GLY A 203 14.82 0.86 -33.95
CA GLY A 203 14.87 -0.54 -34.29
C GLY A 203 16.23 -1.20 -34.22
N GLY A 204 16.61 -1.60 -33.08
CA GLY A 204 17.75 -2.51 -33.02
C GLY A 204 18.06 -3.09 -31.65
N LEU A 205 17.78 -2.39 -30.58
CA LEU A 205 18.22 -2.83 -29.25
C LEU A 205 17.08 -3.48 -28.45
N THR A 206 16.47 -4.51 -29.02
CA THR A 206 15.46 -5.33 -28.33
C THR A 206 16.07 -6.12 -27.17
N TYR A 207 15.23 -6.76 -26.38
CA TYR A 207 15.64 -7.59 -25.23
C TYR A 207 16.68 -8.67 -25.58
N ASP A 208 16.62 -9.23 -26.78
CA ASP A 208 17.56 -10.25 -27.27
C ASP A 208 18.90 -9.69 -27.72
N GLN A 209 19.01 -8.37 -27.85
CA GLN A 209 20.23 -7.70 -28.33
C GLN A 209 20.93 -6.88 -27.26
N LEU A 210 20.19 -6.30 -26.31
CA LEU A 210 20.73 -5.54 -25.22
C LEU A 210 20.04 -5.89 -23.90
N ARG A 211 20.84 -6.21 -22.89
CA ARG A 211 20.37 -6.49 -21.55
C ARG A 211 20.96 -5.48 -20.57
N LEU A 212 20.11 -5.06 -19.65
CA LEU A 212 20.51 -4.22 -18.52
C LEU A 212 20.87 -5.08 -17.33
N GLU A 213 22.02 -4.84 -16.72
CA GLU A 213 22.45 -5.53 -15.50
C GLU A 213 22.44 -4.56 -14.32
N PRO A 214 21.75 -4.90 -13.21
CA PRO A 214 21.72 -4.02 -12.05
C PRO A 214 23.08 -4.00 -11.35
N ASP A 215 23.67 -2.80 -11.15
CA ASP A 215 24.83 -2.61 -10.28
C ASP A 215 24.38 -2.58 -8.82
N ILE A 216 24.17 -3.75 -8.27
CA ILE A 216 23.63 -3.94 -6.95
C ILE A 216 24.54 -3.39 -5.87
N ARG A 217 25.85 -3.53 -6.03
CA ARG A 217 26.83 -3.19 -4.99
C ARG A 217 26.98 -1.70 -4.75
N ASN A 218 26.81 -0.92 -5.82
CA ASN A 218 27.06 0.51 -5.77
C ASN A 218 25.74 1.32 -5.78
N SER A 219 24.60 0.70 -6.08
CA SER A 219 23.30 1.34 -5.99
C SER A 219 22.89 1.57 -4.53
N GLY A 220 21.99 2.52 -4.31
CA GLY A 220 21.53 2.81 -2.96
C GLY A 220 20.66 4.03 -2.83
N MET A 221 20.48 4.44 -1.58
CA MET A 221 19.69 5.62 -1.24
C MET A 221 20.45 6.52 -0.26
N GLY A 222 20.30 7.81 -0.46
CA GLY A 222 20.91 8.85 0.35
C GLY A 222 20.14 9.14 1.66
N LEU A 223 20.77 9.91 2.51
CA LEU A 223 20.19 10.33 3.79
C LEU A 223 18.86 11.09 3.63
N TYR A 224 18.70 11.83 2.54
CA TYR A 224 17.51 12.63 2.24
C TYR A 224 16.46 11.90 1.38
N ALA A 225 16.71 10.65 1.00
CA ALA A 225 15.72 9.81 0.35
C ALA A 225 14.72 9.24 1.39
N ARG A 226 13.98 10.15 2.05
CA ARG A 226 13.03 9.85 3.13
C ARG A 226 11.76 10.65 2.96
N ILE A 227 10.63 10.03 3.26
CA ILE A 227 9.33 10.70 3.29
C ILE A 227 8.91 10.88 4.75
N ILE A 228 8.62 12.12 5.13
CA ILE A 228 8.20 12.45 6.49
C ILE A 228 6.87 11.77 6.80
N GLY A 229 6.82 11.07 7.93
CA GLY A 229 5.62 10.34 8.36
C GLY A 229 5.55 8.89 7.87
N TRP A 230 6.51 8.44 7.06
CA TRP A 230 6.63 7.07 6.58
C TRP A 230 7.89 6.39 7.12
N LEU A 231 7.78 5.09 7.35
CA LEU A 231 8.89 4.24 7.76
C LEU A 231 9.57 3.70 6.50
N ASN A 232 10.86 3.96 6.38
CA ASN A 232 11.66 3.37 5.31
C ASN A 232 11.84 1.88 5.56
N GLN A 233 11.55 1.06 4.54
CA GLN A 233 11.64 -0.40 4.58
C GLN A 233 12.83 -0.94 3.76
N GLY A 234 13.54 -0.06 3.04
CA GLY A 234 14.67 -0.43 2.21
C GLY A 234 14.48 -0.06 0.75
N TRP A 235 15.37 -0.57 -0.08
CA TRP A 235 15.38 -0.36 -1.52
C TRP A 235 15.74 -1.65 -2.26
N SER A 236 15.40 -1.70 -3.53
CA SER A 236 15.75 -2.80 -4.43
C SER A 236 16.08 -2.30 -5.82
N ILE A 237 16.83 -3.08 -6.55
CA ILE A 237 17.10 -2.88 -7.97
C ILE A 237 17.06 -4.22 -8.69
N ALA A 238 16.37 -4.28 -9.83
CA ALA A 238 16.21 -5.51 -10.59
C ALA A 238 16.04 -5.24 -12.07
N GLU A 239 16.45 -6.19 -12.90
CA GLU A 239 16.12 -6.22 -14.31
C GLU A 239 14.80 -6.95 -14.55
N TYR A 240 14.00 -6.40 -15.49
CA TYR A 240 12.75 -6.98 -15.95
C TYR A 240 12.72 -7.00 -17.48
N ARG A 241 12.08 -8.02 -18.01
CA ARG A 241 11.68 -8.07 -19.41
C ARG A 241 10.35 -7.35 -19.57
N HIS A 242 10.35 -6.19 -20.21
CA HIS A 242 9.15 -5.42 -20.48
C HIS A 242 8.61 -5.77 -21.87
N HIS A 243 7.40 -6.29 -21.90
CA HIS A 243 6.71 -6.67 -23.11
C HIS A 243 5.64 -5.65 -23.46
N TYR A 244 5.73 -5.07 -24.64
CA TYR A 244 4.70 -4.23 -25.20
C TYR A 244 3.76 -5.07 -26.06
N ALA A 245 2.45 -5.06 -25.75
CA ALA A 245 1.42 -5.70 -26.59
C ALA A 245 1.18 -4.90 -27.89
N SER A 246 2.26 -4.45 -28.51
CA SER A 246 2.25 -3.64 -29.72
C SER A 246 3.59 -3.78 -30.46
N ASN A 247 3.54 -3.74 -31.79
CA ASN A 247 4.73 -3.59 -32.62
C ASN A 247 4.91 -2.15 -33.13
N PHE A 248 4.26 -1.20 -32.47
CA PHE A 248 4.28 0.24 -32.83
C PHE A 248 3.95 0.54 -34.31
N GLY A 249 3.23 -0.38 -34.98
CA GLY A 249 2.83 -0.23 -36.38
C GLY A 249 3.90 -0.64 -37.41
N LEU A 250 5.06 -1.13 -36.99
CA LEU A 250 6.16 -1.48 -37.89
C LEU A 250 6.03 -2.86 -38.54
N GLY A 251 5.06 -3.67 -38.11
CA GLY A 251 4.91 -5.06 -38.53
C GLY A 251 5.96 -5.98 -37.90
N GLY A 252 5.62 -7.24 -37.67
CA GLY A 252 6.50 -8.22 -37.01
C GLY A 252 5.99 -8.63 -35.62
N ALA A 253 6.89 -9.14 -34.80
CA ALA A 253 6.59 -9.54 -33.42
C ALA A 253 6.37 -8.32 -32.51
N GLU A 254 5.69 -8.55 -31.40
CA GLU A 254 5.55 -7.59 -30.32
C GLU A 254 6.93 -7.21 -29.76
N SER A 255 7.08 -5.96 -29.33
CA SER A 255 8.37 -5.44 -28.89
C SER A 255 8.66 -5.75 -27.43
N GLU A 256 9.88 -6.16 -27.15
CA GLU A 256 10.35 -6.46 -25.80
C GLU A 256 11.67 -5.73 -25.53
N TYR A 257 11.75 -5.10 -24.37
CA TYR A 257 12.91 -4.34 -23.96
C TYR A 257 13.36 -4.73 -22.54
N SER A 258 14.65 -4.53 -22.27
CA SER A 258 15.18 -4.67 -20.92
C SER A 258 14.93 -3.41 -20.12
N LEU A 259 14.41 -3.57 -18.92
CA LEU A 259 14.06 -2.48 -18.00
C LEU A 259 14.72 -2.72 -16.64
N ILE A 260 15.37 -1.70 -16.10
CA ILE A 260 15.80 -1.65 -14.70
C ILE A 260 14.73 -0.97 -13.87
N LEU A 261 14.28 -1.63 -12.83
CA LEU A 261 13.40 -1.06 -11.83
C LEU A 261 14.18 -0.89 -10.52
N PHE A 262 14.37 0.34 -10.12
CA PHE A 262 14.87 0.70 -8.80
C PHE A 262 13.68 1.17 -7.95
N GLU A 263 13.51 0.61 -6.76
CA GLU A 263 12.36 0.92 -5.89
C GLU A 263 12.83 1.22 -4.47
N ILE A 264 12.24 2.24 -3.86
CA ILE A 264 12.37 2.51 -2.42
C ILE A 264 11.03 2.24 -1.77
N SER A 265 11.00 1.37 -0.77
CA SER A 265 9.77 0.97 -0.10
C SER A 265 9.57 1.73 1.21
N PHE A 266 8.36 2.19 1.42
CA PHE A 266 7.91 2.87 2.62
C PHE A 266 6.64 2.24 3.17
N GLY A 267 6.51 2.19 4.49
CA GLY A 267 5.31 1.70 5.16
C GLY A 267 4.76 2.71 6.15
N THR A 268 3.47 2.62 6.43
CA THR A 268 2.84 3.40 7.48
C THR A 268 3.12 2.77 8.84
N SER A 269 3.27 3.60 9.89
CA SER A 269 3.30 3.10 11.26
C SER A 269 1.88 2.66 11.68
N SER A 270 1.70 1.36 11.93
CA SER A 270 0.40 0.81 12.37
C SER A 270 -0.10 1.49 13.65
N TRP A 271 0.80 1.82 14.56
CA TRP A 271 0.48 2.52 15.81
C TRP A 271 0.00 3.94 15.56
N ALA A 272 0.71 4.71 14.72
CA ALA A 272 0.31 6.07 14.37
C ALA A 272 -1.02 6.10 13.60
N ALA A 273 -1.22 5.17 12.67
CA ALA A 273 -2.47 5.02 11.93
C ALA A 273 -3.65 4.71 12.86
N PHE A 274 -3.46 3.81 13.83
CA PHE A 274 -4.47 3.51 14.84
C PHE A 274 -4.89 4.76 15.61
N TRP A 275 -3.93 5.46 16.23
CA TRP A 275 -4.24 6.64 17.06
C TRP A 275 -4.87 7.77 16.25
N ARG A 276 -4.44 7.96 15.03
CA ARG A 276 -4.91 9.08 14.21
C ARG A 276 -6.30 8.85 13.60
N LEU A 277 -6.61 7.62 13.18
CA LEU A 277 -7.82 7.31 12.40
C LEU A 277 -8.83 6.47 13.16
N LEU A 278 -8.39 5.44 13.86
CA LEU A 278 -9.30 4.52 14.54
C LEU A 278 -9.70 4.98 15.95
N LEU A 279 -8.87 5.75 16.63
CA LEU A 279 -9.24 6.25 17.97
C LEU A 279 -10.47 7.17 17.93
N PRO A 280 -10.55 8.21 17.07
CA PRO A 280 -11.75 9.05 17.00
C PRO A 280 -13.01 8.24 16.71
N LEU A 281 -12.92 7.27 15.78
CA LEU A 281 -14.00 6.37 15.46
C LEU A 281 -14.41 5.52 16.67
N SER A 282 -13.43 4.97 17.39
CA SER A 282 -13.68 4.17 18.60
C SER A 282 -14.41 4.97 19.69
N VAL A 283 -14.05 6.23 19.86
CA VAL A 283 -14.72 7.13 20.82
C VAL A 283 -16.18 7.37 20.43
N LEU A 284 -16.45 7.62 19.14
CA LEU A 284 -17.83 7.78 18.65
C LEU A 284 -18.64 6.50 18.84
N MET A 285 -18.07 5.34 18.56
CA MET A 285 -18.73 4.07 18.78
C MET A 285 -19.01 3.81 20.27
N ALA A 286 -18.07 4.19 21.14
CA ALA A 286 -18.32 4.11 22.60
C ALA A 286 -19.48 5.03 23.02
N MET A 287 -19.60 6.24 22.45
CA MET A 287 -20.73 7.13 22.73
C MET A 287 -22.07 6.50 22.32
N VAL A 288 -22.14 5.84 21.15
CA VAL A 288 -23.34 5.11 20.70
C VAL A 288 -23.72 4.01 21.70
N LEU A 289 -22.73 3.28 22.21
CA LEU A 289 -23.00 2.19 23.18
C LEU A 289 -23.44 2.74 24.55
N LEU A 290 -22.94 3.93 24.95
CA LEU A 290 -23.34 4.58 26.20
C LEU A 290 -24.77 5.08 26.18
N VAL A 291 -25.41 5.26 25.01
CA VAL A 291 -26.81 5.65 24.88
C VAL A 291 -27.74 4.70 25.66
N PHE A 292 -27.42 3.40 25.68
CA PHE A 292 -28.19 2.41 26.44
C PHE A 292 -28.05 2.54 27.95
N LYS A 293 -27.18 3.41 28.45
CA LYS A 293 -27.05 3.74 29.89
C LYS A 293 -27.78 5.04 30.27
N VAL A 294 -28.23 5.81 29.29
CA VAL A 294 -29.11 6.97 29.53
C VAL A 294 -30.49 6.44 29.92
N ARG A 295 -31.17 7.16 30.83
CA ARG A 295 -32.48 6.74 31.33
C ARG A 295 -33.51 6.66 30.21
N PRO A 296 -34.39 5.64 30.20
CA PRO A 296 -35.41 5.47 29.18
C PRO A 296 -36.44 6.59 29.09
N ASP A 297 -36.64 7.34 30.15
CA ASP A 297 -37.53 8.51 30.22
C ASP A 297 -36.96 9.72 29.45
N GLU A 298 -35.65 9.79 29.27
CA GLU A 298 -34.97 10.86 28.51
C GLU A 298 -34.85 10.49 27.02
N GLN A 299 -35.97 10.23 26.34
CA GLN A 299 -35.99 9.71 24.96
C GLN A 299 -35.35 10.67 23.95
N ASP A 300 -35.55 11.98 24.11
CA ASP A 300 -34.99 12.99 23.23
C ASP A 300 -33.46 13.00 23.29
N ALA A 301 -32.89 12.90 24.49
CA ALA A 301 -31.45 12.77 24.67
C ALA A 301 -30.90 11.47 24.09
N ARG A 302 -31.60 10.34 24.32
CA ARG A 302 -31.23 9.02 23.77
C ARG A 302 -31.25 9.00 22.25
N ALA A 303 -32.22 9.63 21.60
CA ALA A 303 -32.36 9.65 20.15
C ALA A 303 -31.37 10.61 19.47
N SER A 304 -31.05 11.75 20.13
CA SER A 304 -30.16 12.76 19.56
C SER A 304 -28.70 12.29 19.42
N ILE A 305 -28.21 11.44 20.35
CA ILE A 305 -26.81 10.97 20.35
C ILE A 305 -26.47 10.15 19.09
N PRO A 306 -27.20 9.09 18.69
CA PRO A 306 -26.90 8.34 17.46
C PRO A 306 -26.98 9.20 16.21
N VAL A 307 -27.92 10.15 16.13
CA VAL A 307 -28.05 11.05 15.00
C VAL A 307 -26.81 11.96 14.88
N THR A 308 -26.36 12.52 16.00
CA THR A 308 -25.15 13.35 16.04
C THR A 308 -23.92 12.53 15.66
N VAL A 309 -23.81 11.29 16.16
CA VAL A 309 -22.71 10.40 15.80
C VAL A 309 -22.72 10.05 14.33
N LEU A 310 -23.89 9.77 13.72
CA LEU A 310 -23.99 9.53 12.28
C LEU A 310 -23.46 10.70 11.46
N LEU A 311 -23.85 11.93 11.81
CA LEU A 311 -23.35 13.12 11.16
C LEU A 311 -21.83 13.25 11.28
N THR A 312 -21.31 13.04 12.49
CA THR A 312 -19.87 13.11 12.76
C THR A 312 -19.09 12.03 11.99
N LEU A 313 -19.65 10.81 11.87
CA LEU A 313 -19.05 9.72 11.07
C LEU A 313 -18.91 10.12 9.60
N VAL A 314 -19.94 10.80 9.02
CA VAL A 314 -19.89 11.29 7.64
C VAL A 314 -18.75 12.29 7.46
N PHE A 315 -18.61 13.26 8.36
CA PHE A 315 -17.53 14.25 8.29
C PHE A 315 -16.14 13.60 8.43
N LEU A 316 -15.98 12.68 9.38
CA LEU A 316 -14.71 11.97 9.54
C LEU A 316 -14.36 11.13 8.32
N GLN A 317 -15.37 10.45 7.72
CA GLN A 317 -15.16 9.69 6.50
C GLN A 317 -14.72 10.59 5.34
N GLN A 318 -15.37 11.73 5.14
CA GLN A 318 -15.01 12.67 4.10
C GLN A 318 -13.57 13.17 4.28
N THR A 319 -13.18 13.53 5.50
CA THR A 319 -11.84 14.06 5.79
C THR A 319 -10.71 13.12 5.40
N TYR A 320 -10.85 11.80 5.57
CA TYR A 320 -9.78 10.91 5.14
C TYR A 320 -9.84 10.57 3.65
N ARG A 321 -11.04 10.55 3.06
CA ARG A 321 -11.23 10.28 1.62
C ARG A 321 -10.60 11.35 0.75
N ASP A 322 -10.62 12.59 1.18
CA ASP A 322 -9.99 13.70 0.46
C ASP A 322 -8.47 13.54 0.29
N ASN A 323 -7.84 12.63 1.05
CA ASN A 323 -6.41 12.33 0.94
C ASN A 323 -6.11 11.07 0.11
N LEU A 324 -7.11 10.46 -0.50
CA LEU A 324 -6.97 9.24 -1.31
C LEU A 324 -7.49 9.50 -2.73
N PRO A 325 -6.98 8.77 -3.74
CA PRO A 325 -7.56 8.82 -5.08
C PRO A 325 -8.97 8.20 -5.09
N ASP A 326 -9.71 8.46 -6.16
CA ASP A 326 -10.99 7.79 -6.41
C ASP A 326 -10.76 6.32 -6.73
N LEU A 327 -10.90 5.47 -5.70
CA LEU A 327 -10.67 4.05 -5.81
C LEU A 327 -11.95 3.30 -6.23
N PRO A 328 -11.87 2.34 -7.16
CA PRO A 328 -13.01 1.54 -7.60
C PRO A 328 -13.41 0.44 -6.59
N PHE A 329 -12.82 0.43 -5.41
CA PHE A 329 -13.06 -0.55 -4.34
C PHE A 329 -13.04 0.12 -2.97
N LEU A 330 -13.61 -0.58 -1.98
CA LEU A 330 -13.58 -0.12 -0.60
C LEU A 330 -12.24 -0.46 0.07
N THR A 331 -11.65 0.53 0.73
CA THR A 331 -10.50 0.31 1.60
C THR A 331 -10.92 -0.40 2.89
N PHE A 332 -9.98 -0.93 3.65
CA PHE A 332 -10.28 -1.50 4.97
C PHE A 332 -10.96 -0.45 5.88
N LEU A 333 -10.49 0.78 5.87
CA LEU A 333 -11.10 1.85 6.67
C LEU A 333 -12.54 2.14 6.24
N ASP A 334 -12.85 2.15 4.92
CA ASP A 334 -14.23 2.26 4.42
C ASP A 334 -15.12 1.17 4.98
N GLN A 335 -14.64 -0.08 4.99
CA GLN A 335 -15.40 -1.21 5.53
C GLN A 335 -15.67 -1.04 7.03
N VAL A 336 -14.70 -0.53 7.79
CA VAL A 336 -14.89 -0.19 9.21
C VAL A 336 -15.95 0.91 9.39
N TYR A 337 -15.97 1.93 8.52
CA TYR A 337 -17.02 2.95 8.55
C TYR A 337 -18.39 2.40 8.18
N VAL A 338 -18.50 1.50 7.21
CA VAL A 338 -19.77 0.81 6.89
C VAL A 338 -20.30 0.07 8.11
N VAL A 339 -19.44 -0.68 8.81
CA VAL A 339 -19.83 -1.36 10.06
C VAL A 339 -20.28 -0.33 11.10
N ALA A 340 -19.57 0.78 11.27
CA ALA A 340 -19.93 1.82 12.22
C ALA A 340 -21.29 2.46 11.90
N TYR A 341 -21.59 2.73 10.63
CA TYR A 341 -22.91 3.21 10.20
C TYR A 341 -24.02 2.22 10.54
N VAL A 342 -23.84 0.94 10.19
CA VAL A 342 -24.83 -0.11 10.48
C VAL A 342 -25.07 -0.24 11.99
N VAL A 343 -24.00 -0.27 12.77
CA VAL A 343 -24.09 -0.35 14.24
C VAL A 343 -24.83 0.86 14.83
N THR A 344 -24.51 2.07 14.35
CA THR A 344 -25.17 3.30 14.85
C THR A 344 -26.64 3.33 14.45
N LEU A 345 -26.97 2.93 13.23
CA LEU A 345 -28.37 2.84 12.76
C LEU A 345 -29.17 1.81 13.59
N VAL A 346 -28.61 0.63 13.80
CA VAL A 346 -29.23 -0.42 14.63
C VAL A 346 -29.44 0.09 16.06
N ALA A 347 -28.43 0.75 16.64
CA ALA A 347 -28.57 1.35 17.97
C ALA A 347 -29.68 2.39 18.02
N PHE A 348 -29.78 3.25 17.01
CA PHE A 348 -30.85 4.24 16.90
C PHE A 348 -32.24 3.60 16.85
N VAL A 349 -32.42 2.60 15.97
CA VAL A 349 -33.71 1.88 15.85
C VAL A 349 -34.08 1.19 17.17
N LEU A 350 -33.10 0.57 17.84
CA LEU A 350 -33.33 -0.08 19.14
C LEU A 350 -33.73 0.92 20.22
N VAL A 351 -33.09 2.07 20.28
CA VAL A 351 -33.44 3.15 21.22
C VAL A 351 -34.88 3.59 21.02
N LEU A 352 -35.30 3.83 19.77
CA LEU A 352 -36.68 4.22 19.45
C LEU A 352 -37.66 3.10 19.80
N TRP A 353 -37.35 1.86 19.54
CA TRP A 353 -38.20 0.71 19.84
C TRP A 353 -38.35 0.50 21.35
N ILE A 354 -37.24 0.56 22.10
CA ILE A 354 -37.26 0.46 23.56
C ILE A 354 -38.06 1.62 24.16
N GLY A 355 -37.87 2.85 23.67
CA GLY A 355 -38.62 4.00 24.13
C GLY A 355 -40.12 3.88 23.96
N ARG A 356 -40.60 3.39 22.80
CA ARG A 356 -42.00 3.08 22.60
C ARG A 356 -42.52 2.02 23.59
N ARG A 357 -41.74 0.98 23.84
CA ARG A 357 -42.12 -0.06 24.80
C ARG A 357 -42.15 0.43 26.25
N TYR A 358 -41.31 1.39 26.59
CA TYR A 358 -41.39 2.05 27.90
C TYR A 358 -42.67 2.89 28.04
N ALA A 359 -43.02 3.65 27.03
CA ALA A 359 -44.30 4.40 27.01
C ALA A 359 -45.52 3.47 27.15
N ASP A 360 -45.52 2.32 26.41
CA ASP A 360 -46.55 1.31 26.51
C ASP A 360 -46.65 0.73 27.96
N MET A 361 -45.50 0.54 28.61
CA MET A 361 -45.42 0.02 29.98
C MET A 361 -45.93 1.04 31.01
N GLU A 362 -45.65 2.31 30.83
CA GLU A 362 -46.15 3.37 31.73
C GLU A 362 -47.67 3.53 31.67
N ALA A 363 -48.29 3.20 30.51
CA ALA A 363 -49.71 3.21 30.35
C ALA A 363 -50.42 2.02 31.04
N LEU A 364 -49.69 1.01 31.51
CA LEU A 364 -50.23 -0.14 32.22
C LEU A 364 -50.52 0.19 33.69
N PRO A 365 -51.58 -0.33 34.27
CA PRO A 365 -51.82 -0.17 35.72
C PRO A 365 -50.71 -0.85 36.53
N ASP A 366 -50.45 -0.28 37.72
CA ASP A 366 -49.45 -0.83 38.62
C ASP A 366 -49.78 -2.28 39.00
N GLY A 367 -48.83 -3.20 38.78
CA GLY A 367 -49.02 -4.62 39.08
C GLY A 367 -47.88 -5.49 38.49
N GLU A 368 -47.96 -6.77 38.73
CA GLU A 368 -46.96 -7.76 38.37
C GLU A 368 -46.59 -7.74 36.86
N SER A 369 -47.55 -7.40 36.00
CA SER A 369 -47.34 -7.30 34.54
C SER A 369 -46.40 -6.14 34.16
N ARG A 370 -46.55 -4.98 34.83
CA ARG A 370 -45.70 -3.80 34.66
C ARG A 370 -44.26 -4.09 35.12
N ASP A 371 -44.11 -4.72 36.29
CA ASP A 371 -42.82 -5.08 36.86
C ASP A 371 -42.07 -6.09 35.98
N LYS A 372 -42.76 -7.11 35.47
CA LYS A 372 -42.18 -8.08 34.51
C LYS A 372 -41.72 -7.41 33.23
N MET A 373 -42.50 -6.48 32.68
CA MET A 373 -42.15 -5.76 31.45
C MET A 373 -40.95 -4.82 31.67
N ARG A 374 -40.91 -4.11 32.81
CA ARG A 374 -39.80 -3.27 33.22
C ARG A 374 -38.49 -4.05 33.32
N THR A 375 -38.50 -5.18 34.05
CA THR A 375 -37.31 -6.01 34.19
C THR A 375 -36.79 -6.53 32.83
N LYS A 376 -37.73 -6.90 31.94
CA LYS A 376 -37.38 -7.37 30.59
C LYS A 376 -36.76 -6.25 29.74
N LEU A 377 -37.26 -5.01 29.82
CA LEU A 377 -36.70 -3.88 29.09
C LEU A 377 -35.32 -3.47 29.63
N GLU A 378 -35.14 -3.48 30.97
CA GLU A 378 -33.83 -3.23 31.61
C GLU A 378 -32.80 -4.32 31.22
N ASP A 379 -33.20 -5.58 31.10
CA ASP A 379 -32.36 -6.68 30.64
C ASP A 379 -31.95 -6.48 29.18
N LEU A 380 -32.83 -6.01 28.32
CA LEU A 380 -32.56 -5.69 26.94
C LEU A 380 -31.58 -4.52 26.83
N ASP A 381 -31.80 -3.41 27.53
CA ASP A 381 -30.88 -2.24 27.55
C ASP A 381 -29.46 -2.63 28.01
N ASN A 382 -29.32 -3.62 28.87
CA ASN A 382 -28.02 -4.11 29.34
C ASN A 382 -27.34 -5.12 28.41
N SER A 383 -28.10 -5.89 27.61
CA SER A 383 -27.54 -6.96 26.76
C SER A 383 -27.27 -6.50 25.34
N TRP A 384 -28.08 -5.60 24.77
CA TRP A 384 -27.92 -5.14 23.39
C TRP A 384 -26.57 -4.50 23.08
N PRO A 385 -25.97 -3.64 23.93
CA PRO A 385 -24.63 -3.09 23.65
C PRO A 385 -23.58 -4.18 23.45
N LEU A 386 -23.66 -5.29 24.19
CA LEU A 386 -22.71 -6.39 24.08
C LEU A 386 -22.89 -7.17 22.78
N VAL A 387 -24.14 -7.38 22.35
CA VAL A 387 -24.45 -8.04 21.08
C VAL A 387 -23.95 -7.18 19.90
N VAL A 388 -24.19 -5.89 19.96
CA VAL A 388 -23.76 -4.94 18.91
C VAL A 388 -22.23 -4.88 18.79
N VAL A 389 -21.52 -4.82 19.93
CA VAL A 389 -20.03 -4.84 19.93
C VAL A 389 -19.49 -6.15 19.40
N ALA A 390 -20.08 -7.29 19.81
CA ALA A 390 -19.63 -8.60 19.32
C ALA A 390 -19.83 -8.72 17.79
N PHE A 391 -21.00 -8.29 17.30
CA PHE A 391 -21.30 -8.28 15.87
C PHE A 391 -20.37 -7.33 15.08
N GLY A 392 -20.19 -6.11 15.56
CA GLY A 392 -19.28 -5.14 14.93
C GLY A 392 -17.84 -5.63 14.91
N GLY A 393 -17.34 -6.18 16.01
CA GLY A 393 -15.99 -6.76 16.08
C GLY A 393 -15.81 -7.96 15.14
N ALA A 394 -16.79 -8.84 15.05
CA ALA A 394 -16.78 -9.97 14.11
C ALA A 394 -16.78 -9.48 12.65
N ALA A 395 -17.64 -8.50 12.32
CA ALA A 395 -17.71 -7.94 10.98
C ALA A 395 -16.40 -7.28 10.55
N ILE A 396 -15.73 -6.52 11.42
CA ILE A 396 -14.42 -5.91 11.15
C ILE A 396 -13.34 -6.99 10.96
N SER A 397 -13.34 -8.04 11.79
CA SER A 397 -12.39 -9.15 11.67
C SER A 397 -12.56 -9.91 10.35
N ILE A 398 -13.80 -10.16 9.93
CA ILE A 398 -14.12 -10.79 8.64
C ILE A 398 -13.69 -9.88 7.49
N ALA A 399 -14.00 -8.58 7.58
CA ALA A 399 -13.58 -7.60 6.57
C ALA A 399 -12.07 -7.62 6.35
N TRP A 400 -11.31 -7.68 7.44
CA TRP A 400 -9.84 -7.80 7.37
C TRP A 400 -9.37 -9.10 6.71
N MET A 401 -9.99 -10.23 7.05
CA MET A 401 -9.62 -11.55 6.49
C MET A 401 -9.96 -11.69 5.01
N LEU A 402 -10.95 -10.94 4.52
CA LEU A 402 -11.38 -10.97 3.12
C LEU A 402 -10.52 -10.11 2.20
N ILE A 403 -9.61 -9.29 2.73
CA ILE A 403 -8.67 -8.54 1.90
C ILE A 403 -7.64 -9.53 1.36
N PRO A 404 -7.51 -9.65 0.00
CA PRO A 404 -6.53 -10.55 -0.58
C PRO A 404 -5.12 -10.16 -0.17
N ALA A 405 -4.34 -11.13 0.29
CA ALA A 405 -2.91 -10.93 0.50
C ALA A 405 -2.25 -10.77 -0.88
N GLY A 406 -1.62 -9.63 -1.15
CA GLY A 406 -0.84 -9.44 -2.38
C GLY A 406 -1.51 -8.63 -3.50
N THR A 407 -2.59 -7.87 -3.22
CA THR A 407 -3.16 -6.92 -4.21
C THR A 407 -2.86 -5.47 -3.86
#